data_0d6bed0692fd05d8067c126ef0a52cbc
#
_entry.id   0d6bed0692fd05d8067c126ef0a52cbc
#
_cell.length_a   1.000
_cell.length_b   1.000
_cell.length_c   1.000
_cell.angle_alpha   90.00
_cell.angle_beta   90.00
_cell.angle_gamma   90.00
#
_symmetry.space_group_name_H-M   'P 1'
#
loop_
_entity.id
_entity.type
_entity.pdbx_description
1 polymer ?
#
loop_
_entity_poly.entity_id
_entity_poly.type
_entity_poly.pdbx_seq_one_letter_code
_entity_poly.pdbx_strand_id
1 'polypeptide(L)'
;MPRRAAAVRREVQPDAVYNNRLVTQLINKVLLDGKKATAERIVYGAFDLVKEKTDSDPLATFKKAMDNVRPTIEVKPKRVGGATYQVPMEVNSRRATTLAIRWIVNFSRARKEKTMAERLANEIMDAANGVGASVKRREDLFKMAEANRAFSHYRF
;
A
#
# COMPACT_ATOMS: atom_id res chain seq x y z
N MET A 1 2.72 -22.94 11.58
CA MET A 1 4.15 -22.53 11.64
C MET A 1 5.00 -23.67 11.08
N PRO A 2 6.05 -23.38 10.31
CA PRO A 2 6.91 -24.44 9.81
C PRO A 2 7.64 -25.12 10.99
N ARG A 3 7.79 -26.42 10.91
CA ARG A 3 8.44 -27.23 11.96
C ARG A 3 9.95 -27.00 12.04
N ARG A 4 10.56 -26.58 10.93
CA ARG A 4 11.99 -26.28 10.82
C ARG A 4 12.18 -24.79 10.52
N ALA A 5 13.12 -24.43 9.68
CA ALA A 5 13.36 -23.05 9.28
C ALA A 5 12.17 -22.44 8.53
N ALA A 6 11.97 -21.14 8.66
CA ALA A 6 11.00 -20.41 7.85
C ALA A 6 11.34 -20.52 6.36
N ALA A 7 10.30 -20.53 5.51
CA ALA A 7 10.50 -20.60 4.06
C ALA A 7 11.34 -19.40 3.57
N VAL A 8 12.28 -19.69 2.66
CA VAL A 8 13.08 -18.64 2.01
C VAL A 8 12.14 -17.79 1.15
N ARG A 9 12.21 -16.48 1.34
CA ARG A 9 11.37 -15.54 0.59
C ARG A 9 11.95 -15.33 -0.80
N ARG A 10 11.12 -15.58 -1.81
CA ARG A 10 11.48 -15.30 -3.20
C ARG A 10 11.56 -13.80 -3.46
N GLU A 11 12.52 -13.38 -4.25
CA GLU A 11 12.59 -12.01 -4.73
C GLU A 11 11.52 -11.74 -5.79
N VAL A 12 10.94 -10.55 -5.74
CA VAL A 12 10.00 -10.09 -6.75
C VAL A 12 10.78 -9.67 -7.99
N GLN A 13 10.44 -10.27 -9.13
CA GLN A 13 11.05 -9.88 -10.40
C GLN A 13 10.47 -8.54 -10.87
N PRO A 14 11.27 -7.66 -11.51
CA PRO A 14 10.74 -6.44 -12.10
C PRO A 14 9.76 -6.75 -13.24
N ASP A 15 8.82 -5.83 -13.48
CA ASP A 15 7.86 -5.97 -14.57
C ASP A 15 8.48 -5.75 -15.95
N ALA A 16 7.80 -6.24 -16.99
CA ALA A 16 8.30 -6.21 -18.34
C ALA A 16 8.32 -4.80 -18.99
N VAL A 17 7.41 -3.92 -18.59
CA VAL A 17 7.25 -2.60 -19.23
C VAL A 17 8.09 -1.52 -18.54
N TYR A 18 7.99 -1.41 -17.21
CA TYR A 18 8.68 -0.37 -16.43
C TYR A 18 9.97 -0.86 -15.77
N ASN A 19 10.25 -2.15 -15.83
CA ASN A 19 11.39 -2.79 -15.17
C ASN A 19 11.54 -2.39 -13.70
N ASN A 20 10.42 -2.41 -12.97
CA ASN A 20 10.34 -1.94 -11.60
C ASN A 20 9.63 -2.96 -10.69
N ARG A 21 10.25 -3.29 -9.57
CA ARG A 21 9.72 -4.27 -8.60
C ARG A 21 8.43 -3.78 -7.90
N LEU A 22 8.28 -2.49 -7.65
CA LEU A 22 7.07 -1.93 -7.07
C LEU A 22 5.85 -2.11 -7.97
N VAL A 23 6.04 -1.97 -9.29
CA VAL A 23 4.98 -2.20 -10.26
C VAL A 23 4.54 -3.66 -10.25
N THR A 24 5.47 -4.59 -10.18
CA THR A 24 5.16 -6.02 -10.04
C THR A 24 4.39 -6.31 -8.74
N GLN A 25 4.77 -5.70 -7.63
CA GLN A 25 4.06 -5.84 -6.36
C GLN A 25 2.63 -5.28 -6.45
N LEU A 26 2.44 -4.17 -7.15
CA LEU A 26 1.13 -3.60 -7.42
C LEU A 26 0.27 -4.55 -8.26
N ILE A 27 0.80 -5.10 -9.32
CA ILE A 27 0.14 -6.11 -10.18
C ILE A 27 -0.28 -7.32 -9.34
N ASN A 28 0.62 -7.84 -8.53
CA ASN A 28 0.34 -9.00 -7.67
C ASN A 28 -0.76 -8.71 -6.64
N LYS A 29 -0.88 -7.47 -6.18
CA LYS A 29 -1.96 -7.08 -5.25
C LYS A 29 -3.31 -6.86 -5.95
N VAL A 30 -3.30 -6.38 -7.17
CA VAL A 30 -4.51 -6.24 -8.01
C VAL A 30 -5.03 -7.60 -8.46
N LEU A 31 -4.14 -8.58 -8.59
CA LEU A 31 -4.44 -9.94 -9.04
C LEU A 31 -5.58 -10.58 -8.22
N LEU A 32 -6.56 -11.16 -8.94
CA LEU A 32 -7.65 -11.98 -8.40
C LEU A 32 -7.74 -13.29 -9.20
N ASP A 33 -8.01 -14.39 -8.51
CA ASP A 33 -8.26 -15.71 -9.13
C ASP A 33 -7.16 -16.20 -10.09
N GLY A 34 -5.93 -15.75 -9.87
CA GLY A 34 -4.80 -16.12 -10.74
C GLY A 34 -4.78 -15.44 -12.12
N LYS A 35 -5.67 -14.48 -12.38
CA LYS A 35 -5.80 -13.78 -13.67
C LYS A 35 -4.75 -12.69 -13.84
N LYS A 36 -3.49 -13.07 -13.95
CA LYS A 36 -2.36 -12.13 -13.99
C LYS A 36 -2.39 -11.20 -15.20
N ALA A 37 -2.73 -11.70 -16.38
CA ALA A 37 -2.85 -10.88 -17.59
C ALA A 37 -3.87 -9.76 -17.44
N THR A 38 -5.00 -10.03 -16.79
CA THR A 38 -6.02 -9.02 -16.49
C THR A 38 -5.48 -7.97 -15.51
N ALA A 39 -4.77 -8.38 -14.45
CA ALA A 39 -4.14 -7.47 -13.49
C ALA A 39 -3.08 -6.57 -14.16
N GLU A 40 -2.27 -7.12 -15.05
CA GLU A 40 -1.29 -6.35 -15.83
C GLU A 40 -1.97 -5.30 -16.71
N ARG A 41 -3.04 -5.65 -17.42
CA ARG A 41 -3.82 -4.70 -18.22
C ARG A 41 -4.41 -3.57 -17.37
N ILE A 42 -4.92 -3.88 -16.19
CA ILE A 42 -5.46 -2.88 -15.27
C ILE A 42 -4.36 -1.90 -14.82
N VAL A 43 -3.23 -2.39 -14.40
CA VAL A 43 -2.12 -1.56 -13.90
C VAL A 43 -1.52 -0.71 -15.02
N TYR A 44 -1.23 -1.30 -16.17
CA TYR A 44 -0.67 -0.57 -17.31
C TYR A 44 -1.68 0.43 -17.87
N GLY A 45 -2.97 0.08 -17.95
CA GLY A 45 -4.03 1.00 -18.32
C GLY A 45 -4.18 2.17 -17.36
N ALA A 46 -4.04 1.91 -16.05
CA ALA A 46 -4.03 2.97 -15.02
C ALA A 46 -2.84 3.92 -15.21
N PHE A 47 -1.66 3.41 -15.48
CA PHE A 47 -0.47 4.21 -15.72
C PHE A 47 -0.58 5.06 -17.00
N ASP A 48 -1.17 4.51 -18.06
CA ASP A 48 -1.47 5.27 -19.28
C ASP A 48 -2.45 6.42 -18.99
N LEU A 49 -3.49 6.18 -18.21
CA LEU A 49 -4.43 7.22 -17.79
C LEU A 49 -3.76 8.31 -16.92
N VAL A 50 -2.86 7.93 -16.04
CA VAL A 50 -2.07 8.89 -15.25
C VAL A 50 -1.23 9.77 -16.16
N LYS A 51 -0.57 9.17 -17.16
CA LYS A 51 0.22 9.92 -18.15
C LYS A 51 -0.62 10.90 -18.95
N GLU A 52 -1.79 10.49 -19.42
CA GLU A 52 -2.70 11.35 -20.17
C GLU A 52 -3.21 12.54 -19.35
N LYS A 53 -3.58 12.30 -18.07
CA LYS A 53 -4.18 13.33 -17.22
C LYS A 53 -3.17 14.28 -16.59
N THR A 54 -1.97 13.83 -16.30
CA THR A 54 -0.95 14.63 -15.60
C THR A 54 0.18 15.11 -16.51
N ASP A 55 0.27 14.57 -17.72
CA ASP A 55 1.36 14.83 -18.68
C ASP A 55 2.75 14.64 -18.05
N SER A 56 2.86 13.71 -17.11
CA SER A 56 4.09 13.40 -16.39
C SER A 56 4.35 11.89 -16.38
N ASP A 57 5.58 11.50 -15.98
CA ASP A 57 5.95 10.08 -15.89
C ASP A 57 5.06 9.33 -14.88
N PRO A 58 4.28 8.33 -15.32
CA PRO A 58 3.41 7.59 -14.43
C PRO A 58 4.17 6.83 -13.34
N LEU A 59 5.37 6.36 -13.61
CA LEU A 59 6.20 5.68 -12.62
C LEU A 59 6.65 6.64 -11.51
N ALA A 60 7.05 7.87 -11.86
CA ALA A 60 7.40 8.90 -10.89
C ALA A 60 6.21 9.30 -10.04
N THR A 61 5.03 9.45 -10.65
CA THR A 61 3.76 9.73 -9.94
C THR A 61 3.42 8.60 -8.97
N PHE A 62 3.56 7.36 -9.39
CA PHE A 62 3.32 6.18 -8.54
C PHE A 62 4.31 6.13 -7.36
N LYS A 63 5.59 6.37 -7.59
CA LYS A 63 6.59 6.43 -6.51
C LYS A 63 6.26 7.53 -5.50
N LYS A 64 5.88 8.70 -5.96
CA LYS A 64 5.44 9.81 -5.11
C LYS A 64 4.19 9.43 -4.29
N ALA A 65 3.21 8.79 -4.92
CA ALA A 65 2.03 8.27 -4.22
C ALA A 65 2.42 7.26 -3.14
N MET A 66 3.31 6.34 -3.44
CA MET A 66 3.83 5.37 -2.47
C MET A 66 4.50 6.05 -1.27
N ASP A 67 5.33 7.05 -1.51
CA ASP A 67 6.01 7.79 -0.43
C ASP A 67 5.02 8.51 0.47
N ASN A 68 3.94 9.05 -0.10
CA ASN A 68 2.88 9.73 0.65
C ASN A 68 1.99 8.77 1.45
N VAL A 69 1.90 7.50 1.05
CA VAL A 69 1.02 6.50 1.68
C VAL A 69 1.77 5.59 2.65
N ARG A 70 3.08 5.40 2.49
CA ARG A 70 3.87 4.54 3.39
C ARG A 70 3.77 5.01 4.84
N PRO A 71 3.30 4.15 5.77
CA PRO A 71 3.29 4.49 7.18
C PRO A 71 4.67 4.31 7.81
N THR A 72 5.01 5.16 8.76
CA THR A 72 6.22 5.02 9.61
C THR A 72 5.93 4.33 10.92
N ILE A 73 4.68 4.38 11.37
CA ILE A 73 4.22 3.83 12.64
C ILE A 73 2.89 3.09 12.44
N GLU A 74 2.68 2.04 13.21
CA GLU A 74 1.41 1.32 13.29
C GLU A 74 1.06 1.05 14.76
N VAL A 75 -0.18 0.67 15.03
CA VAL A 75 -0.61 0.23 16.35
C VAL A 75 -0.91 -1.27 16.32
N LYS A 76 -0.45 -1.99 17.34
CA LYS A 76 -0.75 -3.42 17.52
C LYS A 76 -1.45 -3.64 18.85
N PRO A 77 -2.50 -4.45 18.89
CA PRO A 77 -3.13 -4.80 20.13
C PRO A 77 -2.20 -5.70 20.96
N LYS A 78 -2.04 -5.36 22.24
CA LYS A 78 -1.34 -6.17 23.23
C LYS A 78 -2.21 -6.31 24.47
N ARG A 79 -2.38 -7.54 24.94
CA ARG A 79 -3.11 -7.80 26.16
C ARG A 79 -2.17 -7.76 27.35
N VAL A 80 -2.47 -6.89 28.33
CA VAL A 80 -1.70 -6.73 29.56
C VAL A 80 -2.70 -6.70 30.72
N GLY A 81 -2.57 -7.61 31.68
CA GLY A 81 -3.41 -7.66 32.88
C GLY A 81 -4.91 -7.76 32.59
N GLY A 82 -5.31 -8.45 31.51
CA GLY A 82 -6.71 -8.59 31.11
C GLY A 82 -7.27 -7.47 30.24
N ALA A 83 -6.60 -6.33 30.13
CA ALA A 83 -6.96 -5.23 29.23
C ALA A 83 -6.17 -5.30 27.92
N THR A 84 -6.78 -4.87 26.82
CA THR A 84 -6.13 -4.79 25.50
C THR A 84 -5.76 -3.34 25.21
N TYR A 85 -4.47 -3.11 25.00
CA TYR A 85 -3.94 -1.78 24.65
C TYR A 85 -3.48 -1.78 23.20
N GLN A 86 -3.68 -0.64 22.51
CA GLN A 86 -3.16 -0.40 21.17
C GLN A 86 -1.75 0.19 21.31
N VAL A 87 -0.73 -0.64 21.11
CA VAL A 87 0.68 -0.26 21.32
C VAL A 87 1.27 0.30 20.03
N PRO A 88 1.77 1.55 20.01
CA PRO A 88 2.47 2.10 18.86
C PRO A 88 3.80 1.37 18.59
N MET A 89 4.06 1.03 17.34
CA MET A 89 5.28 0.38 16.90
C MET A 89 5.78 0.96 15.59
N GLU A 90 7.10 1.03 15.43
CA GLU A 90 7.70 1.38 14.14
C GLU A 90 7.43 0.30 13.10
N VAL A 91 7.23 0.74 11.86
CA VAL A 91 7.00 -0.13 10.71
C VAL A 91 8.29 -0.25 9.91
N ASN A 92 8.75 -1.48 9.67
CA ASN A 92 9.90 -1.69 8.79
C ASN A 92 9.56 -1.34 7.33
N SER A 93 10.56 -0.99 6.53
CA SER A 93 10.37 -0.50 5.15
C SER A 93 9.59 -1.48 4.26
N ARG A 94 9.83 -2.77 4.42
CA ARG A 94 9.15 -3.82 3.64
C ARG A 94 7.65 -3.88 3.97
N ARG A 95 7.31 -3.84 5.26
CA ARG A 95 5.91 -3.82 5.69
C ARG A 95 5.23 -2.52 5.30
N ALA A 96 5.92 -1.38 5.41
CA ALA A 96 5.41 -0.09 4.97
C ALA A 96 5.03 -0.10 3.48
N THR A 97 5.88 -0.66 2.63
CA THR A 97 5.59 -0.84 1.20
C THR A 97 4.37 -1.76 0.98
N THR A 98 4.30 -2.88 1.68
CA THR A 98 3.17 -3.82 1.59
C THR A 98 1.85 -3.17 2.02
N LEU A 99 1.86 -2.41 3.10
CA LEU A 99 0.68 -1.68 3.60
C LEU A 99 0.25 -0.60 2.61
N ALA A 100 1.18 0.18 2.08
CA ALA A 100 0.89 1.23 1.10
C ALA A 100 0.22 0.67 -0.17
N ILE A 101 0.77 -0.39 -0.75
CA ILE A 101 0.18 -1.06 -1.92
C ILE A 101 -1.21 -1.61 -1.59
N ARG A 102 -1.37 -2.25 -0.45
CA ARG A 102 -2.65 -2.80 0.01
C ARG A 102 -3.71 -1.71 0.12
N TRP A 103 -3.39 -0.58 0.72
CA TRP A 103 -4.33 0.52 0.88
C TRP A 103 -4.69 1.15 -0.45
N ILE A 104 -3.71 1.45 -1.30
CA ILE A 104 -3.96 1.99 -2.65
C ILE A 104 -4.94 1.09 -3.41
N VAL A 105 -4.70 -0.21 -3.47
CA VAL A 105 -5.57 -1.14 -4.19
C VAL A 105 -6.95 -1.27 -3.55
N ASN A 106 -7.03 -1.40 -2.24
CA ASN A 106 -8.31 -1.56 -1.56
C ASN A 106 -9.18 -0.31 -1.66
N PHE A 107 -8.61 0.86 -1.49
CA PHE A 107 -9.35 2.13 -1.64
C PHE A 107 -9.68 2.45 -3.10
N SER A 108 -8.85 2.02 -4.05
CA SER A 108 -9.21 2.07 -5.47
C SER A 108 -10.48 1.26 -5.75
N ARG A 109 -10.56 0.03 -5.23
CA ARG A 109 -11.76 -0.81 -5.39
C ARG A 109 -13.03 -0.19 -4.79
N ALA A 110 -12.89 0.61 -3.74
CA ALA A 110 -14.01 1.30 -3.09
C ALA A 110 -14.47 2.56 -3.82
N ARG A 111 -13.74 3.02 -4.83
CA ARG A 111 -14.10 4.21 -5.62
C ARG A 111 -15.30 3.93 -6.54
N LYS A 112 -15.89 5.01 -7.03
CA LYS A 112 -17.15 4.97 -7.81
C LYS A 112 -16.96 4.99 -9.33
N GLU A 113 -15.74 5.17 -9.81
CA GLU A 113 -15.46 5.16 -11.25
C GLU A 113 -15.85 3.82 -11.88
N LYS A 114 -16.07 3.82 -13.18
CA LYS A 114 -16.61 2.66 -13.91
C LYS A 114 -15.63 1.49 -13.96
N THR A 115 -14.40 1.73 -14.35
CA THR A 115 -13.39 0.68 -14.52
C THR A 115 -12.35 0.67 -13.40
N MET A 116 -11.75 -0.49 -13.12
CA MET A 116 -10.69 -0.60 -12.12
C MET A 116 -9.44 0.20 -12.51
N ALA A 117 -9.13 0.29 -13.80
CA ALA A 117 -8.00 1.10 -14.29
C ALA A 117 -8.21 2.59 -13.97
N GLU A 118 -9.40 3.13 -14.17
CA GLU A 118 -9.76 4.50 -13.80
C GLU A 118 -9.69 4.73 -12.29
N ARG A 119 -10.22 3.79 -11.51
CA ARG A 119 -10.17 3.85 -10.03
C ARG A 119 -8.74 3.88 -9.52
N LEU A 120 -7.90 2.98 -10.02
CA LEU A 120 -6.49 2.90 -9.64
C LEU A 120 -5.71 4.15 -10.05
N ALA A 121 -5.92 4.64 -11.28
CA ALA A 121 -5.29 5.86 -11.77
C ALA A 121 -5.64 7.07 -10.90
N ASN A 122 -6.92 7.24 -10.60
CA ASN A 122 -7.38 8.37 -9.80
C ASN A 122 -6.87 8.29 -8.34
N GLU A 123 -6.85 7.09 -7.74
CA GLU A 123 -6.29 6.93 -6.40
C GLU A 123 -4.78 7.21 -6.35
N ILE A 124 -4.02 6.77 -7.36
CA ILE A 124 -2.59 7.08 -7.47
C ILE A 124 -2.36 8.58 -7.61
N MET A 125 -3.11 9.27 -8.46
CA MET A 125 -3.00 10.72 -8.64
C MET A 125 -3.36 11.49 -7.36
N ASP A 126 -4.44 11.11 -6.69
CA ASP A 126 -4.85 11.73 -5.41
C ASP A 126 -3.78 11.51 -4.35
N ALA A 127 -3.26 10.30 -4.22
CA ALA A 127 -2.19 9.98 -3.28
C ALA A 127 -0.89 10.75 -3.59
N ALA A 128 -0.53 10.90 -4.85
CA ALA A 128 0.63 11.70 -5.26
C ALA A 128 0.48 13.18 -4.89
N ASN A 129 -0.75 13.68 -4.87
CA ASN A 129 -1.09 15.03 -4.42
C ASN A 129 -1.28 15.16 -2.90
N GLY A 130 -1.08 14.10 -2.15
CA GLY A 130 -1.23 14.08 -0.69
C GLY A 130 -2.69 14.08 -0.21
N VAL A 131 -3.63 13.69 -1.06
CA VAL A 131 -5.06 13.58 -0.75
C VAL A 131 -5.59 12.17 -1.03
N GLY A 132 -6.85 11.92 -0.75
CA GLY A 132 -7.48 10.64 -1.01
C GLY A 132 -7.50 9.69 0.19
N ALA A 133 -8.23 8.59 0.04
CA ALA A 133 -8.49 7.65 1.13
C ALA A 133 -7.26 6.93 1.64
N SER A 134 -6.30 6.62 0.76
CA SER A 134 -5.04 5.96 1.13
C SER A 134 -4.18 6.83 2.04
N VAL A 135 -4.03 8.11 1.72
CA VAL A 135 -3.30 9.07 2.54
C VAL A 135 -4.02 9.31 3.85
N LYS A 136 -5.34 9.45 3.81
CA LYS A 136 -6.16 9.59 5.02
C LYS A 136 -5.98 8.37 5.96
N ARG A 137 -5.92 7.17 5.42
CA ARG A 137 -5.66 5.96 6.23
C ARG A 137 -4.33 6.04 6.98
N ARG A 138 -3.27 6.50 6.32
CA ARG A 138 -1.98 6.73 6.97
C ARG A 138 -2.08 7.77 8.08
N GLU A 139 -2.76 8.88 7.83
CA GLU A 139 -2.96 9.94 8.83
C GLU A 139 -3.76 9.45 10.03
N ASP A 140 -4.85 8.71 9.81
CA ASP A 140 -5.66 8.13 10.87
C ASP A 140 -4.83 7.16 11.74
N LEU A 141 -3.98 6.35 11.11
CA LEU A 141 -3.09 5.45 11.81
C LEU A 141 -2.06 6.21 12.66
N PHE A 142 -1.52 7.29 12.12
CA PHE A 142 -0.60 8.17 12.84
C PHE A 142 -1.29 8.82 14.06
N LYS A 143 -2.51 9.32 13.89
CA LYS A 143 -3.31 9.89 14.98
C LYS A 143 -3.60 8.86 16.07
N MET A 144 -3.95 7.62 15.69
CA MET A 144 -4.13 6.53 16.66
C MET A 144 -2.85 6.22 17.42
N ALA A 145 -1.71 6.17 16.74
CA ALA A 145 -0.42 5.95 17.37
C ALA A 145 -0.05 7.07 18.34
N GLU A 146 -0.31 8.31 17.99
CA GLU A 146 -0.06 9.48 18.83
C GLU A 146 -0.97 9.48 20.08
N ALA A 147 -2.26 9.18 19.91
CA ALA A 147 -3.20 9.05 21.01
C ALA A 147 -2.82 7.94 22.01
N ASN A 148 -2.19 6.87 21.54
CA ASN A 148 -1.74 5.75 22.36
C ASN A 148 -0.25 5.81 22.74
N ARG A 149 0.40 6.95 22.56
CA ARG A 149 1.82 7.15 22.83
C ARG A 149 2.24 6.77 24.26
N ALA A 150 1.37 7.00 25.23
CA ALA A 150 1.59 6.65 26.63
C ALA A 150 1.83 5.13 26.84
N PHE A 151 1.36 4.26 25.93
CA PHE A 151 1.51 2.81 26.00
C PHE A 151 2.73 2.30 25.21
N SER A 152 3.57 3.18 24.66
CA SER A 152 4.73 2.79 23.86
C SER A 152 5.74 1.93 24.60
N HIS A 153 5.79 2.02 25.94
CA HIS A 153 6.66 1.18 26.78
C HIS A 153 6.18 -0.28 26.87
N TYR A 154 4.96 -0.62 26.44
CA TYR A 154 4.47 -2.00 26.36
C TYR A 154 4.91 -2.73 25.07
N ARG A 155 5.99 -2.33 24.43
CA ARG A 155 6.48 -2.93 23.19
C ARG A 155 6.70 -4.45 23.32
N PHE A 156 6.56 -5.15 22.20
CA PHE A 156 6.78 -6.60 22.11
C PHE A 156 8.27 -6.94 22.12
#